data_b27b02c13e47b3a49f9702f72f0a6e63
#
_entry.id   b27b02c13e47b3a49f9702f72f0a6e63
#
_cell.length_a   1.000
_cell.length_b   1.000
_cell.length_c   1.000
_cell.angle_alpha   90.00
_cell.angle_beta   90.00
_cell.angle_gamma   90.00
#
_symmetry.space_group_name_H-M   'P 1'
#
loop_
_entity.id
_entity.type
_entity.pdbx_description
1 polymer ?
#
loop_
_entity_poly.entity_id
_entity_poly.type
_entity_poly.pdbx_seq_one_letter_code
_entity_poly.pdbx_strand_id
1 'polypeptide(L)'
;MSAEETGATASASNPTPVDLGPNGPGSLGRLIPWPDDETYPNIPAEDALELFLGWVESRGMQLWDHQEEALLDLASGDHVILGTPTGSGKSMVAVGMFFIANCTNRRAYYTAPIKALVSEKFFNLVDLLGKDNVGMITGDVVI
;
A
#
# COMPACT_ATOMS: atom_id res chain seq x y z
N MET A 1 21.86 -9.04 0.13
CA MET A 1 21.84 -8.82 0.52
C MET A 1 21.97 -8.63 1.15
N SER A 2 21.80 -8.43 1.41
CA SER A 2 21.82 -8.18 2.15
C SER A 2 21.53 -7.92 2.98
N ALA A 3 21.20 -7.67 3.57
CA ALA A 3 20.94 -7.27 4.43
C ALA A 3 21.39 -7.16 5.39
N GLU A 4 21.79 -7.10 5.52
CA GLU A 4 22.14 -6.90 6.34
C GLU A 4 22.33 -6.23 6.74
N GLU A 5 22.48 -5.87 6.62
CA GLU A 5 22.54 -5.15 6.94
C GLU A 5 22.03 -4.52 7.15
N THR A 6 21.74 -4.36 7.14
CA THR A 6 21.21 -3.70 7.41
C THR A 6 20.95 -3.26 8.02
N GLY A 7 20.87 -3.09 8.09
CA GLY A 7 20.56 -2.65 8.77
C GLY A 7 20.61 -2.18 9.38
N ALA A 8 20.83 -2.01 9.54
CA ALA A 8 20.91 -1.57 10.22
C ALA A 8 20.89 -0.92 10.67
N THR A 9 21.02 -0.60 10.78
CA THR A 9 21.03 0.07 11.28
C THR A 9 20.70 0.74 11.82
N ALA A 10 20.40 0.54 12.00
CA ALA A 10 19.85 1.51 12.50
C ALA A 10 20.30 2.22 13.31
N SER A 11 20.68 2.56 13.28
CA SER A 11 21.15 3.18 14.19
C SER A 11 20.85 4.52 14.37
N ALA A 12 21.19 4.94 15.17
CA ALA A 12 20.99 6.07 15.83
C ALA A 12 20.91 7.31 15.03
N SER A 13 21.82 7.57 14.27
CA SER A 13 21.74 8.69 13.37
C SER A 13 20.87 8.29 12.19
N ASN A 14 20.12 9.20 11.66
CA ASN A 14 19.32 8.93 10.48
C ASN A 14 20.18 8.98 9.24
N PRO A 15 20.74 7.86 8.85
CA PRO A 15 21.46 7.86 7.58
C PRO A 15 20.49 8.12 6.45
N THR A 16 21.00 8.57 5.32
CA THR A 16 20.21 8.67 4.10
C THR A 16 19.52 7.34 3.85
N PRO A 17 18.22 7.33 3.64
CA PRO A 17 17.52 6.07 3.40
C PRO A 17 18.16 5.32 2.23
N VAL A 18 18.44 4.06 2.47
CA VAL A 18 18.93 3.19 1.40
C VAL A 18 17.76 2.86 0.51
N ASP A 19 17.93 3.07 -0.77
CA ASP A 19 16.93 2.63 -1.72
C ASP A 19 17.01 1.12 -1.86
N LEU A 20 16.04 0.45 -1.26
CA LEU A 20 15.96 -1.01 -1.30
C LEU A 20 15.22 -1.53 -2.54
N GLY A 21 14.90 -0.62 -3.46
CA GLY A 21 14.19 -1.00 -4.67
C GLY A 21 12.74 -1.33 -4.44
N PRO A 22 12.06 -1.83 -5.45
CA PRO A 22 10.61 -2.05 -5.39
C PRO A 22 10.17 -3.17 -4.45
N ASN A 23 11.09 -4.02 -4.03
CA ASN A 23 10.77 -5.13 -3.13
C ASN A 23 11.16 -4.86 -1.68
N GLY A 24 11.75 -3.71 -1.41
CA GLY A 24 12.17 -3.37 -0.05
C GLY A 24 11.00 -2.96 0.84
N PRO A 25 11.21 -3.00 2.17
CA PRO A 25 10.19 -2.55 3.11
C PRO A 25 9.76 -1.10 2.84
N GLY A 26 8.46 -0.86 2.86
CA GLY A 26 7.91 0.48 2.63
C GLY A 26 8.04 0.97 1.20
N SER A 27 8.36 0.10 0.26
CA SER A 27 8.60 0.50 -1.13
C SER A 27 7.43 1.23 -1.76
N LEU A 28 6.22 0.80 -1.46
CA LEU A 28 5.02 1.44 -2.00
C LEU A 28 4.76 2.77 -1.28
N GLY A 29 4.96 2.81 0.03
CA GLY A 29 4.77 4.04 0.80
C GLY A 29 5.69 5.17 0.36
N ARG A 30 6.88 4.85 -0.11
CA ARG A 30 7.82 5.85 -0.59
C ARG A 30 7.37 6.54 -1.87
N LEU A 31 6.42 5.95 -2.58
CA LEU A 31 5.86 6.54 -3.80
C LEU A 31 4.74 7.53 -3.53
N ILE A 32 4.25 7.62 -2.29
CA ILE A 32 3.22 8.59 -1.94
C ILE A 32 3.81 9.99 -2.12
N PRO A 33 3.19 10.83 -2.97
CA PRO A 33 3.76 12.13 -3.32
C PRO A 33 3.48 13.19 -2.24
N TRP A 34 4.24 13.17 -1.16
CA TRP A 34 4.12 14.15 -0.10
C TRP A 34 4.55 15.53 -0.60
N PRO A 35 3.70 16.55 -0.47
CA PRO A 35 4.09 17.91 -0.85
C PRO A 35 5.03 18.53 0.17
N ASP A 36 5.81 19.52 -0.27
CA ASP A 36 6.80 20.17 0.58
C ASP A 36 6.20 21.09 1.65
N ASP A 37 4.94 21.48 1.48
CA ASP A 37 4.28 22.44 2.37
C ASP A 37 3.59 21.79 3.58
N GLU A 38 3.91 20.55 3.85
CA GLU A 38 3.38 19.78 4.97
C GLU A 38 1.87 19.53 4.94
N THR A 39 1.27 19.69 3.78
CA THR A 39 -0.12 19.28 3.59
C THR A 39 -0.18 17.78 3.25
N TYR A 40 -1.38 17.25 3.12
CA TYR A 40 -1.54 15.85 2.75
C TYR A 40 -1.46 15.68 1.24
N PRO A 41 -0.96 14.53 0.78
CA PRO A 41 -0.97 14.23 -0.64
C PRO A 41 -2.39 14.27 -1.19
N ASN A 42 -2.55 14.90 -2.34
CA ASN A 42 -3.85 15.00 -2.98
C ASN A 42 -3.70 15.16 -4.48
N ILE A 43 -3.26 14.08 -5.12
CA ILE A 43 -3.16 14.03 -6.58
C ILE A 43 -4.43 13.38 -7.15
N PRO A 44 -4.68 13.52 -8.46
CA PRO A 44 -5.79 12.81 -9.08
C PRO A 44 -5.66 11.30 -8.93
N ALA A 45 -6.79 10.62 -8.74
CA ALA A 45 -6.79 9.18 -8.55
C ALA A 45 -6.17 8.43 -9.72
N GLU A 46 -6.32 8.95 -10.92
CA GLU A 46 -5.70 8.37 -12.12
C GLU A 46 -4.19 8.36 -12.03
N ASP A 47 -3.61 9.45 -11.53
CA ASP A 47 -2.16 9.55 -11.35
C ASP A 47 -1.67 8.60 -10.26
N ALA A 48 -2.45 8.48 -9.18
CA ALA A 48 -2.14 7.53 -8.13
C ALA A 48 -2.17 6.09 -8.64
N LEU A 49 -3.15 5.78 -9.48
CA LEU A 49 -3.24 4.46 -10.09
C LEU A 49 -2.04 4.18 -10.98
N GLU A 50 -1.59 5.14 -11.75
CA GLU A 50 -0.40 4.97 -12.57
C GLU A 50 0.85 4.67 -11.73
N LEU A 51 1.01 5.37 -10.62
CA LEU A 51 2.12 5.10 -9.69
C LEU A 51 2.06 3.68 -9.17
N PHE A 52 0.87 3.23 -8.79
CA PHE A 52 0.67 1.87 -8.29
C PHE A 52 0.99 0.82 -9.34
N LEU A 53 0.50 1.01 -10.56
CA LEU A 53 0.75 0.07 -11.65
C LEU A 53 2.24 0.02 -11.99
N GLY A 54 2.92 1.17 -11.97
CA GLY A 54 4.36 1.21 -12.16
C GLY A 54 5.12 0.43 -11.08
N TRP A 55 4.66 0.52 -9.84
CA TRP A 55 5.26 -0.22 -8.74
C TRP A 55 5.08 -1.74 -8.91
N VAL A 56 3.86 -2.15 -9.29
CA VAL A 56 3.58 -3.57 -9.56
C VAL A 56 4.51 -4.10 -10.66
N GLU A 57 4.63 -3.35 -11.73
CA GLU A 57 5.49 -3.74 -12.85
C GLU A 57 6.96 -3.80 -12.43
N SER A 58 7.41 -2.84 -11.64
CA SER A 58 8.80 -2.81 -11.18
C SER A 58 9.16 -4.00 -10.29
N ARG A 59 8.17 -4.62 -9.68
CA ARG A 59 8.37 -5.84 -8.88
C ARG A 59 8.38 -7.11 -9.73
N GLY A 60 8.26 -6.98 -11.05
CA GLY A 60 8.17 -8.14 -11.92
C GLY A 60 6.82 -8.82 -11.89
N MET A 61 5.81 -8.16 -11.35
CA MET A 61 4.46 -8.69 -11.27
C MET A 61 3.60 -8.07 -12.37
N GLN A 62 2.54 -8.75 -12.69
CA GLN A 62 1.57 -8.24 -13.66
C GLN A 62 0.16 -8.52 -13.13
N LEU A 63 -0.66 -7.50 -13.14
CA LEU A 63 -2.06 -7.66 -12.76
C LEU A 63 -2.83 -8.30 -13.91
N TRP A 64 -3.81 -9.11 -13.54
CA TRP A 64 -4.76 -9.62 -14.50
C TRP A 64 -5.68 -8.49 -14.96
N ASP A 65 -6.24 -8.61 -16.14
CA ASP A 65 -7.12 -7.57 -16.71
C ASP A 65 -8.25 -7.19 -15.76
N HIS A 66 -8.87 -8.18 -15.11
CA HIS A 66 -9.98 -7.90 -14.19
C HIS A 66 -9.54 -7.16 -12.93
N GLN A 67 -8.29 -7.34 -12.49
CA GLN A 67 -7.74 -6.60 -11.35
C GLN A 67 -7.50 -5.14 -11.71
N GLU A 68 -6.89 -4.92 -12.85
CA GLU A 68 -6.61 -3.58 -13.35
C GLU A 68 -7.91 -2.82 -13.60
N GLU A 69 -8.89 -3.48 -14.19
CA GLU A 69 -10.20 -2.92 -14.43
C GLU A 69 -10.92 -2.56 -13.13
N ALA A 70 -10.83 -3.44 -12.12
CA ALA A 70 -11.39 -3.16 -10.81
C ALA A 70 -10.76 -1.92 -10.18
N LEU A 71 -9.44 -1.78 -10.26
CA LEU A 71 -8.73 -0.61 -9.73
C LEU A 71 -9.13 0.65 -10.49
N LEU A 72 -9.30 0.56 -11.79
CA LEU A 72 -9.71 1.69 -12.61
C LEU A 72 -11.12 2.16 -12.22
N ASP A 73 -12.04 1.23 -12.03
CA ASP A 73 -13.40 1.55 -11.60
C ASP A 73 -13.40 2.19 -10.21
N LEU A 74 -12.60 1.66 -9.28
CA LEU A 74 -12.48 2.21 -7.94
C LEU A 74 -11.88 3.61 -7.96
N ALA A 75 -10.86 3.83 -8.79
CA ALA A 75 -10.24 5.13 -8.94
C ALA A 75 -11.22 6.15 -9.52
N SER A 76 -12.18 5.69 -10.32
CA SER A 76 -13.24 6.53 -10.91
C SER A 76 -14.38 6.83 -9.93
N GLY A 77 -14.35 6.24 -8.74
CA GLY A 77 -15.36 6.45 -7.72
C GLY A 77 -16.48 5.42 -7.74
N ASP A 78 -16.36 4.39 -8.53
CA ASP A 78 -17.39 3.34 -8.63
C ASP A 78 -17.21 2.29 -7.53
N HIS A 79 -18.28 1.58 -7.23
CA HIS A 79 -18.25 0.43 -6.32
C HIS A 79 -17.97 -0.84 -7.12
N VAL A 80 -17.17 -1.74 -6.56
CA VAL A 80 -16.77 -2.95 -7.26
C VAL A 80 -16.97 -4.17 -6.36
N ILE A 81 -17.54 -5.23 -6.91
CA ILE A 81 -17.57 -6.54 -6.28
C ILE A 81 -16.65 -7.45 -7.08
N LEU A 82 -15.63 -7.97 -6.40
CA LEU A 82 -14.60 -8.78 -7.03
C LEU A 82 -14.77 -10.24 -6.60
N GLY A 83 -15.35 -11.05 -7.49
CA GLY A 83 -15.68 -12.43 -7.21
C GLY A 83 -14.69 -13.43 -7.81
N THR A 84 -13.40 -13.23 -7.59
CA THR A 84 -12.40 -14.17 -8.11
C THR A 84 -12.25 -15.38 -7.18
N PRO A 85 -11.92 -16.54 -7.72
CA PRO A 85 -11.81 -17.75 -6.90
C PRO A 85 -10.53 -17.81 -6.06
N THR A 86 -9.51 -17.01 -6.35
CA THR A 86 -8.26 -17.03 -5.60
C THR A 86 -8.07 -15.76 -4.80
N GLY A 87 -7.53 -15.89 -3.58
CA GLY A 87 -7.37 -14.77 -2.68
C GLY A 87 -6.28 -13.77 -3.10
N SER A 88 -5.25 -14.22 -3.79
CA SER A 88 -4.10 -13.38 -4.11
C SER A 88 -4.48 -12.18 -4.99
N GLY A 89 -5.37 -12.39 -5.95
CA GLY A 89 -5.83 -11.32 -6.82
C GLY A 89 -6.55 -10.21 -6.08
N LYS A 90 -7.39 -10.59 -5.13
CA LYS A 90 -8.14 -9.64 -4.32
C LYS A 90 -7.23 -8.82 -3.42
N SER A 91 -6.19 -9.44 -2.89
CA SER A 91 -5.24 -8.78 -2.01
C SER A 91 -4.53 -7.62 -2.71
N MET A 92 -4.14 -7.81 -3.97
CA MET A 92 -3.45 -6.77 -4.71
C MET A 92 -4.36 -5.58 -5.02
N VAL A 93 -5.64 -5.83 -5.30
CA VAL A 93 -6.62 -4.76 -5.49
C VAL A 93 -6.80 -3.97 -4.19
N ALA A 94 -6.86 -4.66 -3.06
CA ALA A 94 -6.96 -3.99 -1.76
C ALA A 94 -5.75 -3.11 -1.49
N VAL A 95 -4.55 -3.60 -1.75
CA VAL A 95 -3.32 -2.82 -1.59
C VAL A 95 -3.37 -1.56 -2.47
N GLY A 96 -3.78 -1.71 -3.71
CA GLY A 96 -3.93 -0.59 -4.63
C GLY A 96 -4.89 0.47 -4.11
N MET A 97 -6.00 0.03 -3.55
CA MET A 97 -6.98 0.96 -2.97
C MET A 97 -6.41 1.75 -1.80
N PHE A 98 -5.67 1.08 -0.91
CA PHE A 98 -5.02 1.77 0.20
C PHE A 98 -4.01 2.79 -0.30
N PHE A 99 -3.23 2.44 -1.30
CA PHE A 99 -2.28 3.37 -1.88
C PHE A 99 -2.97 4.58 -2.50
N ILE A 100 -4.00 4.35 -3.31
CA ILE A 100 -4.75 5.43 -3.95
C ILE A 100 -5.37 6.35 -2.90
N ALA A 101 -5.92 5.79 -1.83
CA ALA A 101 -6.48 6.59 -0.75
C ALA A 101 -5.41 7.49 -0.11
N ASN A 102 -4.22 6.95 0.14
CA ASN A 102 -3.11 7.74 0.69
C ASN A 102 -2.67 8.86 -0.24
N CYS A 103 -2.75 8.65 -1.55
CA CYS A 103 -2.34 9.66 -2.53
C CYS A 103 -3.39 10.74 -2.78
N THR A 104 -4.64 10.47 -2.45
CA THR A 104 -5.77 11.35 -2.78
C THR A 104 -6.39 12.02 -1.56
N ASN A 105 -5.69 12.04 -0.44
CA ASN A 105 -6.17 12.59 0.83
C ASN A 105 -7.49 11.95 1.27
N ARG A 106 -7.56 10.63 1.17
CA ARG A 106 -8.72 9.84 1.55
C ARG A 106 -8.31 8.72 2.47
N ARG A 107 -9.29 8.07 3.07
CA ARG A 107 -9.06 6.91 3.93
C ARG A 107 -9.68 5.68 3.30
N ALA A 108 -8.98 4.56 3.43
CA ALA A 108 -9.51 3.25 3.06
C ALA A 108 -9.61 2.40 4.31
N TYR A 109 -10.62 1.55 4.34
CA TYR A 109 -10.83 0.64 5.47
C TYR A 109 -10.89 -0.79 4.96
N TYR A 110 -10.13 -1.66 5.62
CA TYR A 110 -10.21 -3.09 5.39
C TYR A 110 -10.92 -3.70 6.57
N THR A 111 -12.02 -4.36 6.32
CA THR A 111 -12.81 -4.99 7.39
C THR A 111 -12.88 -6.49 7.18
N ALA A 112 -12.82 -7.24 8.27
CA ALA A 112 -12.96 -8.67 8.24
C ALA A 112 -13.57 -9.14 9.56
N PRO A 113 -14.31 -10.24 9.55
CA PRO A 113 -14.99 -10.72 10.78
C PRO A 113 -14.04 -11.43 11.74
N ILE A 114 -12.83 -11.76 11.32
CA ILE A 114 -11.87 -12.53 12.12
C ILE A 114 -10.65 -11.67 12.41
N LYS A 115 -10.31 -11.50 13.71
CA LYS A 115 -9.18 -10.68 14.14
C LYS A 115 -7.86 -11.10 13.50
N ALA A 116 -7.64 -12.40 13.33
CA ALA A 116 -6.40 -12.90 12.74
C ALA A 116 -6.20 -12.38 11.32
N LEU A 117 -7.27 -12.27 10.53
CA LEU A 117 -7.21 -11.75 9.18
C LEU A 117 -6.92 -10.25 9.17
N VAL A 118 -7.51 -9.52 10.11
CA VAL A 118 -7.25 -8.08 10.25
C VAL A 118 -5.79 -7.83 10.61
N SER A 119 -5.27 -8.59 11.59
CA SER A 119 -3.87 -8.45 12.01
C SER A 119 -2.90 -8.78 10.90
N GLU A 120 -3.15 -9.86 10.18
CA GLU A 120 -2.31 -10.27 9.05
C GLU A 120 -2.28 -9.18 7.98
N LYS A 121 -3.43 -8.63 7.64
CA LYS A 121 -3.52 -7.57 6.64
C LYS A 121 -2.82 -6.30 7.13
N PHE A 122 -2.95 -5.98 8.41
CA PHE A 122 -2.28 -4.82 8.99
C PHE A 122 -0.76 -4.91 8.81
N PHE A 123 -0.16 -6.04 9.20
CA PHE A 123 1.29 -6.22 9.05
C PHE A 123 1.72 -6.21 7.59
N ASN A 124 0.92 -6.78 6.72
CA ASN A 124 1.19 -6.75 5.28
C ASN A 124 1.19 -5.32 4.74
N LEU A 125 0.20 -4.52 5.12
CA LEU A 125 0.10 -3.14 4.67
C LEU A 125 1.18 -2.25 5.27
N VAL A 126 1.55 -2.47 6.53
CA VAL A 126 2.66 -1.75 7.17
C VAL A 126 3.96 -2.01 6.42
N ASP A 127 4.17 -3.26 6.01
CA ASP A 127 5.36 -3.65 5.27
C ASP A 127 5.46 -2.92 3.93
N LEU A 128 4.34 -2.72 3.26
CA LEU A 128 4.31 -2.08 1.95
C LEU A 128 4.22 -0.55 2.02
N LEU A 129 3.39 -0.03 2.90
CA LEU A 129 3.06 1.40 2.96
C LEU A 129 3.80 2.17 4.05
N GLY A 130 4.36 1.47 5.02
CA GLY A 130 4.99 2.11 6.17
C GLY A 130 4.03 2.26 7.34
N LYS A 131 4.56 2.19 8.54
CA LYS A 131 3.75 2.19 9.77
C LYS A 131 2.97 3.48 10.01
N ASP A 132 3.45 4.59 9.47
CA ASP A 132 2.82 5.89 9.67
C ASP A 132 1.57 6.08 8.81
N ASN A 133 1.35 5.19 7.86
CA ASN A 133 0.25 5.28 6.90
C ASN A 133 -0.86 4.25 7.16
N VAL A 134 -0.70 3.40 8.15
CA VAL A 134 -1.63 2.29 8.39
C VAL A 134 -1.95 2.20 9.89
N GLY A 135 -3.22 2.08 10.21
CA GLY A 135 -3.67 1.85 11.57
C GLY A 135 -4.52 0.59 11.66
N MET A 136 -4.75 0.12 12.88
CA MET A 136 -5.57 -1.05 13.13
C MET A 136 -6.50 -0.80 14.31
N ILE A 137 -7.75 -1.21 14.16
CA ILE A 137 -8.74 -1.16 15.23
C ILE A 137 -9.39 -2.54 15.34
N THR A 138 -9.29 -3.14 16.52
CA THR A 138 -10.00 -4.37 16.84
C THR A 138 -10.69 -4.19 18.18
N GLY A 139 -11.37 -5.19 18.66
CA GLY A 139 -11.96 -5.15 19.99
C GLY A 139 -10.95 -4.97 21.11
N ASP A 140 -9.70 -5.35 20.88
CA ASP A 140 -8.65 -5.35 21.91
C ASP A 140 -7.58 -4.29 21.70
N VAL A 141 -7.42 -3.78 20.48
CA VAL A 141 -6.26 -2.97 20.10
C VAL A 141 -6.67 -1.79 19.22
N VAL A 142 -6.08 -0.64 19.49
CA VAL A 142 -6.16 0.52 18.62
C VAL A 142 -4.73 1.02 18.39
N ILE A 143 -4.31 1.03 17.19
CA ILE A 143 -2.95 1.47 16.83
C ILE A 143 -3.00 2.65 15.87
#